data_8343125fac0d584ad9433df776f13079
#
_entry.id   8343125fac0d584ad9433df776f13079
#
_cell.length_a   1.000
_cell.length_b   1.000
_cell.length_c   1.000
_cell.angle_alpha   90.00
_cell.angle_beta   90.00
_cell.angle_gamma   90.00
#
_symmetry.space_group_name_H-M   'P 1'
#
loop_
_entity.id
_entity.type
_entity.pdbx_description
1 polymer ?
#
loop_
_entity_poly.entity_id
_entity_poly.type
_entity_poly.pdbx_seq_one_letter_code
_entity_poly.pdbx_strand_id
1 'polypeptide(L)'
;MDAKLENAILRHLASGFEQDLFKAAIANVDDEKNQLRLNNFAYSMRELIRTVLERLAPDEDVINAPWFKPNDKLHPEKVTRSQRIKYAIQGWLSDEYVKRQLDVEHDSSDKDLRDSIDILSKYTHVAPKTFYVKSQEIKEMALDVLDQVQLFLSTIDVVRVQVRNAVAESIDEE
;
A
#
# COMPACT_ATOMS: atom_id res chain seq x y z
N MET A 1 12.96 -7.16 -14.11
CA MET A 1 11.96 -6.14 -13.67
C MET A 1 12.45 -4.74 -14.08
N ASP A 2 11.59 -3.69 -13.98
CA ASP A 2 11.96 -2.30 -14.28
C ASP A 2 12.72 -1.66 -13.11
N ALA A 3 14.03 -1.46 -13.27
CA ALA A 3 14.88 -0.88 -12.22
C ALA A 3 14.48 0.54 -11.79
N LYS A 4 13.80 1.31 -12.65
CA LYS A 4 13.32 2.65 -12.30
C LYS A 4 12.14 2.56 -11.34
N LEU A 5 11.20 1.65 -11.58
CA LEU A 5 10.05 1.39 -10.72
C LEU A 5 10.50 0.81 -9.37
N GLU A 6 11.42 -0.14 -9.39
CA GLU A 6 11.99 -0.72 -8.16
C GLU A 6 12.65 0.35 -7.28
N ASN A 7 13.48 1.21 -7.86
CA ASN A 7 14.11 2.30 -7.13
C ASN A 7 13.10 3.33 -6.60
N ALA A 8 12.02 3.58 -7.34
CA ALA A 8 10.95 4.48 -6.89
C ALA A 8 10.27 3.94 -5.64
N ILE A 9 9.97 2.64 -5.59
CA ILE A 9 9.38 2.00 -4.41
C ILE A 9 10.38 1.98 -3.23
N LEU A 10 11.63 1.59 -3.47
CA LEU A 10 12.66 1.48 -2.43
C LEU A 10 12.87 2.77 -1.63
N ARG A 11 12.66 3.95 -2.25
CA ARG A 11 12.79 5.25 -1.56
C ARG A 11 11.76 5.46 -0.45
N HIS A 12 10.62 4.81 -0.53
CA HIS A 12 9.53 4.91 0.45
C HIS A 12 9.63 3.85 1.57
N LEU A 13 10.47 2.83 1.38
CA LEU A 13 10.65 1.77 2.36
C LEU A 13 11.65 2.20 3.43
N ALA A 14 11.20 2.22 4.68
CA ALA A 14 11.91 2.88 5.77
C ALA A 14 12.97 2.00 6.45
N SER A 15 12.90 0.69 6.37
CA SER A 15 13.75 -0.22 7.15
C SER A 15 14.44 -1.26 6.28
N GLY A 16 15.54 -1.83 6.79
CA GLY A 16 16.21 -2.96 6.15
C GLY A 16 15.25 -4.10 5.86
N PHE A 17 14.38 -4.44 6.81
CA PHE A 17 13.40 -5.52 6.65
C PHE A 17 12.42 -5.28 5.48
N GLU A 18 11.83 -4.08 5.37
CA GLU A 18 10.93 -3.75 4.26
C GLU A 18 11.66 -3.85 2.91
N GLN A 19 12.87 -3.31 2.84
CA GLN A 19 13.69 -3.37 1.62
C GLN A 19 14.12 -4.79 1.28
N ASP A 20 14.47 -5.61 2.27
CA ASP A 20 14.87 -7.00 2.06
C ASP A 20 13.68 -7.85 1.61
N LEU A 21 12.51 -7.62 2.18
CA LEU A 21 11.27 -8.28 1.77
C LEU A 21 10.87 -7.92 0.35
N PHE A 22 11.01 -6.65 -0.03
CA PHE A 22 10.80 -6.18 -1.40
C PHE A 22 11.77 -6.83 -2.39
N LYS A 23 13.07 -6.82 -2.09
CA LYS A 23 14.08 -7.46 -2.93
C LYS A 23 13.83 -8.96 -3.09
N ALA A 24 13.42 -9.64 -2.01
CA ALA A 24 13.05 -11.05 -2.05
C ALA A 24 11.82 -11.29 -2.96
N ALA A 25 10.81 -10.38 -2.93
CA ALA A 25 9.67 -10.46 -3.81
C ALA A 25 10.08 -10.38 -5.29
N ILE A 26 10.93 -9.39 -5.64
CA ILE A 26 11.44 -9.23 -7.01
C ILE A 26 12.25 -10.46 -7.44
N ALA A 27 13.16 -10.93 -6.58
CA ALA A 27 13.97 -12.13 -6.88
C ALA A 27 13.11 -13.37 -7.17
N ASN A 28 11.96 -13.52 -6.49
CA ASN A 28 11.02 -14.62 -6.79
C ASN A 28 10.45 -14.53 -8.21
N VAL A 29 10.10 -13.32 -8.69
CA VAL A 29 9.57 -13.16 -10.06
C VAL A 29 10.62 -13.55 -11.10
N ASP A 30 11.88 -13.22 -10.86
CA ASP A 30 12.98 -13.45 -11.79
C ASP A 30 13.51 -14.90 -11.76
N ASP A 31 13.21 -15.68 -10.71
CA ASP A 31 13.61 -17.08 -10.62
C ASP A 31 12.73 -17.99 -11.47
N GLU A 32 13.01 -18.05 -12.77
CA GLU A 32 12.26 -18.87 -13.75
C GLU A 32 12.31 -20.38 -13.47
N LYS A 33 13.20 -20.85 -12.61
CA LYS A 33 13.29 -22.26 -12.22
C LYS A 33 12.34 -22.61 -11.08
N ASN A 34 11.89 -21.62 -10.32
CA ASN A 34 11.00 -21.82 -9.21
C ASN A 34 9.55 -21.79 -9.67
N GLN A 35 8.89 -22.93 -9.67
CA GLN A 35 7.48 -23.03 -10.05
C GLN A 35 6.53 -22.31 -9.06
N LEU A 36 6.97 -22.06 -7.83
CA LEU A 36 6.21 -21.33 -6.82
C LEU A 36 6.49 -19.81 -6.83
N ARG A 37 7.23 -19.30 -7.81
CA ARG A 37 7.68 -17.91 -7.84
C ARG A 37 6.53 -16.89 -7.74
N LEU A 38 5.40 -17.18 -8.38
CA LEU A 38 4.21 -16.35 -8.30
C LEU A 38 3.63 -16.34 -6.88
N ASN A 39 3.49 -17.51 -6.26
CA ASN A 39 2.97 -17.62 -4.90
C ASN A 39 3.90 -16.93 -3.89
N ASN A 40 5.22 -17.11 -4.05
CA ASN A 40 6.23 -16.48 -3.20
C ASN A 40 6.25 -14.95 -3.38
N PHE A 41 6.16 -14.46 -4.62
CA PHE A 41 6.01 -13.03 -4.89
C PHE A 41 4.77 -12.48 -4.21
N ALA A 42 3.62 -13.10 -4.44
CA ALA A 42 2.35 -12.65 -3.88
C ALA A 42 2.36 -12.63 -2.35
N TYR A 43 2.95 -13.64 -1.72
CA TYR A 43 3.11 -13.68 -0.27
C TYR A 43 4.01 -12.54 0.22
N SER A 44 5.20 -12.39 -0.38
CA SER A 44 6.17 -11.37 0.02
C SER A 44 5.62 -9.96 -0.14
N MET A 45 4.96 -9.66 -1.27
CA MET A 45 4.36 -8.35 -1.52
C MET A 45 3.19 -8.07 -0.56
N ARG A 46 2.35 -9.07 -0.28
CA ARG A 46 1.26 -8.89 0.69
C ARG A 46 1.78 -8.56 2.09
N GLU A 47 2.83 -9.27 2.53
CA GLU A 47 3.45 -9.01 3.83
C GLU A 47 4.17 -7.65 3.85
N LEU A 48 4.82 -7.27 2.76
CA LEU A 48 5.41 -5.95 2.62
C LEU A 48 4.37 -4.83 2.77
N ILE A 49 3.28 -4.91 2.00
CA ILE A 49 2.20 -3.91 2.06
C ILE A 49 1.60 -3.85 3.48
N ARG A 50 1.38 -5.01 4.13
CA ARG A 50 0.92 -5.07 5.52
C ARG A 50 1.86 -4.35 6.46
N THR A 51 3.16 -4.63 6.38
CA THR A 51 4.19 -4.03 7.25
C THR A 51 4.28 -2.52 7.05
N VAL A 52 4.26 -2.06 5.78
CA VAL A 52 4.26 -0.64 5.44
C VAL A 52 3.01 0.07 5.98
N LEU A 53 1.84 -0.53 5.82
CA LEU A 53 0.58 0.02 6.33
C LEU A 53 0.55 0.07 7.86
N GLU A 54 1.06 -0.94 8.55
CA GLU A 54 1.15 -0.94 10.02
C GLU A 54 2.08 0.17 10.54
N ARG A 55 3.18 0.44 9.84
CA ARG A 55 4.08 1.55 10.14
C ARG A 55 3.47 2.92 9.87
N LEU A 56 2.76 3.07 8.74
CA LEU A 56 2.17 4.35 8.32
C LEU A 56 0.87 4.68 9.05
N ALA A 57 0.17 3.68 9.54
CA ALA A 57 -1.14 3.75 10.17
C ALA A 57 -1.22 2.77 11.36
N PRO A 58 -0.51 3.05 12.48
CA PRO A 58 -0.63 2.28 13.71
C PRO A 58 -2.08 2.23 14.20
N ASP A 59 -2.51 1.13 14.81
CA ASP A 59 -3.89 0.95 15.26
C ASP A 59 -4.36 2.07 16.18
N GLU A 60 -3.54 2.45 17.14
CA GLU A 60 -3.84 3.51 18.09
C GLU A 60 -4.11 4.85 17.39
N ASP A 61 -3.30 5.18 16.41
CA ASP A 61 -3.45 6.43 15.64
C ASP A 61 -4.72 6.43 14.79
N VAL A 62 -5.03 5.29 14.17
CA VAL A 62 -6.25 5.13 13.35
C VAL A 62 -7.51 5.23 14.20
N ILE A 63 -7.55 4.55 15.35
CA ILE A 63 -8.70 4.53 16.26
C ILE A 63 -8.98 5.93 16.81
N ASN A 64 -7.95 6.70 17.08
CA ASN A 64 -8.09 8.07 17.60
C ASN A 64 -8.38 9.12 16.52
N ALA A 65 -8.36 8.77 15.23
CA ALA A 65 -8.65 9.72 14.16
C ALA A 65 -10.11 10.22 14.20
N PRO A 66 -10.38 11.52 13.96
CA PRO A 66 -11.72 12.10 14.08
C PRO A 66 -12.79 11.47 13.17
N TRP A 67 -12.36 10.87 12.07
CA TRP A 67 -13.23 10.20 11.10
C TRP A 67 -13.39 8.70 11.35
N PHE A 68 -12.67 8.13 12.34
CA PHE A 68 -12.74 6.70 12.62
C PHE A 68 -14.15 6.29 13.05
N LYS A 69 -14.62 5.19 12.49
CA LYS A 69 -15.87 4.54 12.89
C LYS A 69 -15.60 3.04 13.03
N PRO A 70 -15.87 2.43 14.19
CA PRO A 70 -15.75 0.99 14.34
C PRO A 70 -16.58 0.25 13.29
N ASN A 71 -15.95 -0.71 12.61
CA ASN A 71 -16.61 -1.53 11.61
C ASN A 71 -17.31 -2.75 12.20
N ASP A 72 -16.85 -3.19 13.37
CA ASP A 72 -17.40 -4.32 14.13
C ASP A 72 -17.82 -3.85 15.53
N LYS A 73 -19.08 -4.13 15.90
CA LYS A 73 -19.59 -3.77 17.23
C LYS A 73 -19.03 -4.64 18.36
N LEU A 74 -18.61 -5.87 18.04
CA LEU A 74 -18.03 -6.81 19.00
C LEU A 74 -16.53 -6.54 19.22
N HIS A 75 -15.88 -5.99 18.21
CA HIS A 75 -14.45 -5.67 18.20
C HIS A 75 -14.24 -4.23 17.70
N PRO A 76 -14.65 -3.22 18.49
CA PRO A 76 -14.57 -1.82 18.07
C PRO A 76 -13.14 -1.32 17.89
N GLU A 77 -12.17 -1.98 18.51
CA GLU A 77 -10.74 -1.71 18.41
C GLU A 77 -10.10 -2.26 17.13
N LYS A 78 -10.84 -3.08 16.37
CA LYS A 78 -10.30 -3.71 15.17
C LYS A 78 -10.22 -2.73 14.00
N VAL A 79 -9.02 -2.38 13.62
CA VAL A 79 -8.75 -1.54 12.45
C VAL A 79 -8.77 -2.39 11.17
N THR A 80 -9.57 -1.96 10.20
CA THR A 80 -9.64 -2.59 8.89
C THR A 80 -8.53 -2.11 7.98
N ARG A 81 -8.21 -2.88 6.94
CA ARG A 81 -7.25 -2.49 5.90
C ARG A 81 -7.63 -1.15 5.25
N SER A 82 -8.89 -0.95 4.92
CA SER A 82 -9.37 0.31 4.32
C SER A 82 -9.16 1.50 5.25
N GLN A 83 -9.39 1.34 6.55
CA GLN A 83 -9.12 2.40 7.53
C GLN A 83 -7.62 2.71 7.64
N ARG A 84 -6.74 1.70 7.58
CA ARG A 84 -5.29 1.92 7.55
C ARG A 84 -4.85 2.68 6.29
N ILE A 85 -5.35 2.27 5.11
CA ILE A 85 -5.04 2.95 3.85
C ILE A 85 -5.50 4.41 3.92
N LYS A 86 -6.73 4.64 4.37
CA LYS A 86 -7.27 5.98 4.56
C LYS A 86 -6.39 6.81 5.49
N TYR A 87 -6.00 6.26 6.65
CA TYR A 87 -5.13 6.97 7.59
C TYR A 87 -3.74 7.24 6.99
N ALA A 88 -3.15 6.30 6.28
CA ALA A 88 -1.86 6.48 5.62
C ALA A 88 -1.86 7.67 4.65
N ILE A 89 -2.99 7.91 3.97
CA ILE A 89 -3.16 9.02 3.03
C ILE A 89 -3.48 10.32 3.77
N GLN A 90 -4.55 10.37 4.56
CA GLN A 90 -5.08 11.63 5.11
C GLN A 90 -4.75 11.88 6.60
N GLY A 91 -4.27 10.88 7.33
CA GLY A 91 -3.98 11.01 8.76
C GLY A 91 -5.21 11.44 9.57
N TRP A 92 -5.05 12.47 10.37
CA TRP A 92 -6.09 13.06 11.23
C TRP A 92 -7.03 14.03 10.51
N LEU A 93 -6.79 14.34 9.23
CA LEU A 93 -7.62 15.29 8.50
C LEU A 93 -9.02 14.75 8.31
N SER A 94 -10.03 15.64 8.43
CA SER A 94 -11.41 15.26 8.14
C SER A 94 -11.61 15.03 6.64
N ASP A 95 -12.60 14.19 6.29
CA ASP A 95 -12.96 13.93 4.89
C ASP A 95 -13.34 15.21 4.15
N GLU A 96 -13.98 16.15 4.85
CA GLU A 96 -14.37 17.44 4.29
C GLU A 96 -13.17 18.32 3.95
N TYR A 97 -12.16 18.35 4.83
CA TYR A 97 -10.93 19.09 4.60
C TYR A 97 -10.17 18.55 3.39
N VAL A 98 -9.97 17.25 3.36
CA VAL A 98 -9.25 16.58 2.27
C VAL A 98 -9.94 16.82 0.93
N LYS A 99 -11.25 16.68 0.87
CA LYS A 99 -12.04 16.91 -0.35
C LYS A 99 -12.00 18.36 -0.83
N ARG A 100 -12.03 19.35 0.09
CA ARG A 100 -12.08 20.76 -0.26
C ARG A 100 -10.73 21.37 -0.58
N GLN A 101 -9.68 20.96 0.14
CA GLN A 101 -8.39 21.64 0.12
C GLN A 101 -7.33 20.90 -0.70
N LEU A 102 -7.40 19.57 -0.78
CA LEU A 102 -6.35 18.79 -1.38
C LEU A 102 -6.71 18.25 -2.78
N ASP A 103 -7.98 18.41 -3.21
CA ASP A 103 -8.51 17.90 -4.49
C ASP A 103 -8.09 16.43 -4.79
N VAL A 104 -7.91 15.66 -3.70
CA VAL A 104 -7.52 14.25 -3.79
C VAL A 104 -8.78 13.40 -3.89
N GLU A 105 -9.02 12.83 -5.05
CA GLU A 105 -10.01 11.77 -5.20
C GLU A 105 -9.52 10.50 -4.50
N HIS A 106 -9.86 10.35 -3.21
CA HIS A 106 -9.47 9.20 -2.39
C HIS A 106 -9.95 7.86 -2.95
N ASP A 107 -11.09 7.86 -3.63
CA ASP A 107 -11.79 6.62 -3.99
C ASP A 107 -11.04 5.75 -5.00
N SER A 108 -10.21 6.32 -5.89
CA SER A 108 -9.53 5.53 -6.92
C SER A 108 -8.27 4.84 -6.41
N SER A 109 -7.33 5.57 -5.81
CA SER A 109 -6.05 4.97 -5.37
C SER A 109 -6.21 4.01 -4.19
N ASP A 110 -7.18 4.26 -3.29
CA ASP A 110 -7.56 3.37 -2.21
C ASP A 110 -8.16 2.05 -2.75
N LYS A 111 -9.04 2.15 -3.73
CA LYS A 111 -9.66 0.99 -4.37
C LYS A 111 -8.62 0.15 -5.11
N ASP A 112 -7.78 0.77 -5.92
CA ASP A 112 -6.80 0.07 -6.75
C ASP A 112 -5.76 -0.68 -5.90
N LEU A 113 -5.30 -0.09 -4.80
CA LEU A 113 -4.43 -0.78 -3.86
C LEU A 113 -5.15 -1.96 -3.18
N ARG A 114 -6.41 -1.80 -2.75
CA ARG A 114 -7.19 -2.91 -2.17
C ARG A 114 -7.37 -4.05 -3.14
N ASP A 115 -7.72 -3.75 -4.38
CA ASP A 115 -7.89 -4.74 -5.45
C ASP A 115 -6.57 -5.50 -5.71
N SER A 116 -5.44 -4.81 -5.71
CA SER A 116 -4.11 -5.43 -5.82
C SER A 116 -3.81 -6.37 -4.65
N ILE A 117 -4.12 -5.98 -3.40
CA ILE A 117 -3.93 -6.85 -2.24
C ILE A 117 -4.85 -8.07 -2.31
N ASP A 118 -6.07 -7.92 -2.79
CA ASP A 118 -7.02 -9.03 -2.94
C ASP A 118 -6.57 -10.00 -4.06
N ILE A 119 -6.00 -9.48 -5.15
CA ILE A 119 -5.33 -10.28 -6.17
C ILE A 119 -4.15 -11.06 -5.56
N LEU A 120 -3.25 -10.39 -4.85
CA LEU A 120 -2.13 -11.05 -4.17
C LEU A 120 -2.62 -12.14 -3.21
N SER A 121 -3.70 -11.89 -2.45
CA SER A 121 -4.27 -12.87 -1.53
C SER A 121 -4.75 -14.14 -2.24
N LYS A 122 -5.27 -14.03 -3.46
CA LYS A 122 -5.66 -15.20 -4.27
C LYS A 122 -4.45 -16.03 -4.70
N TYR A 123 -3.32 -15.38 -4.96
CA TYR A 123 -2.08 -16.03 -5.41
C TYR A 123 -1.19 -16.56 -4.28
N THR A 124 -1.47 -16.25 -3.02
CA THR A 124 -0.74 -16.88 -1.89
C THR A 124 -1.08 -18.36 -1.73
N HIS A 125 -2.19 -18.84 -2.30
CA HIS A 125 -2.58 -20.23 -2.25
C HIS A 125 -2.12 -20.98 -3.49
N VAL A 126 -1.41 -22.10 -3.27
CA VAL A 126 -0.96 -22.96 -4.36
C VAL A 126 -2.16 -23.77 -4.89
N ALA A 127 -2.45 -23.59 -6.17
CA ALA A 127 -3.48 -24.33 -6.89
C ALA A 127 -3.03 -24.53 -8.35
N PRO A 128 -3.59 -25.48 -9.10
CA PRO A 128 -3.19 -25.69 -10.51
C PRO A 128 -3.18 -24.41 -11.34
N LYS A 129 -4.17 -23.54 -11.15
CA LYS A 129 -4.27 -22.24 -11.84
C LYS A 129 -3.22 -21.21 -11.43
N THR A 130 -2.60 -21.33 -10.27
CA THR A 130 -1.53 -20.43 -9.79
C THR A 130 -0.15 -21.05 -9.96
N PHE A 131 -0.10 -22.37 -10.19
CA PHE A 131 1.14 -23.12 -10.35
C PHE A 131 1.63 -23.15 -11.81
N TYR A 132 0.68 -23.27 -12.78
CA TYR A 132 1.00 -23.38 -14.20
C TYR A 132 0.87 -22.05 -14.97
N VAL A 133 1.10 -20.93 -14.28
CA VAL A 133 1.05 -19.58 -14.91
C VAL A 133 2.30 -19.39 -15.78
N LYS A 134 2.09 -18.83 -16.96
CA LYS A 134 3.19 -18.54 -17.90
C LYS A 134 4.10 -17.42 -17.36
N SER A 135 5.38 -17.49 -17.69
CA SER A 135 6.39 -16.54 -17.25
C SER A 135 6.00 -15.08 -17.58
N GLN A 136 5.47 -14.85 -18.76
CA GLN A 136 5.05 -13.51 -19.19
C GLN A 136 3.88 -12.98 -18.36
N GLU A 137 2.88 -13.80 -18.10
CA GLU A 137 1.72 -13.42 -17.27
C GLU A 137 2.14 -13.09 -15.81
N ILE A 138 3.13 -13.80 -15.26
CA ILE A 138 3.69 -13.51 -13.94
C ILE A 138 4.36 -12.13 -13.92
N LYS A 139 5.16 -11.81 -14.96
CA LYS A 139 5.85 -10.53 -15.05
C LYS A 139 4.86 -9.36 -15.21
N GLU A 140 3.85 -9.52 -16.04
CA GLU A 140 2.80 -8.51 -16.24
C GLU A 140 2.05 -8.23 -14.93
N MET A 141 1.59 -9.29 -14.25
CA MET A 141 0.91 -9.13 -12.97
C MET A 141 1.81 -8.50 -11.89
N ALA A 142 3.09 -8.87 -11.84
CA ALA A 142 4.02 -8.27 -10.90
C ALA A 142 4.21 -6.77 -11.19
N LEU A 143 4.31 -6.37 -12.45
CA LEU A 143 4.40 -4.96 -12.84
C LEU A 143 3.14 -4.19 -12.42
N ASP A 144 1.95 -4.71 -12.70
CA ASP A 144 0.68 -4.08 -12.31
C ASP A 144 0.62 -3.84 -10.78
N VAL A 145 1.02 -4.84 -9.98
CA VAL A 145 1.06 -4.69 -8.52
C VAL A 145 2.07 -3.64 -8.09
N LEU A 146 3.27 -3.62 -8.70
CA LEU A 146 4.31 -2.66 -8.35
C LEU A 146 3.91 -1.22 -8.73
N ASP A 147 3.25 -1.03 -9.86
CA ASP A 147 2.73 0.27 -10.29
C ASP A 147 1.69 0.81 -9.29
N GLN A 148 0.77 -0.05 -8.82
CA GLN A 148 -0.22 0.35 -7.81
C GLN A 148 0.42 0.67 -6.46
N VAL A 149 1.41 -0.11 -6.03
CA VAL A 149 2.17 0.18 -4.79
C VAL A 149 2.93 1.50 -4.91
N GLN A 150 3.59 1.75 -6.01
CA GLN A 150 4.32 2.99 -6.26
C GLN A 150 3.37 4.20 -6.29
N LEU A 151 2.23 4.09 -6.97
CA LEU A 151 1.22 5.14 -7.03
C LEU A 151 0.70 5.47 -5.61
N PHE A 152 0.36 4.46 -4.83
CA PHE A 152 -0.09 4.64 -3.44
C PHE A 152 0.96 5.37 -2.58
N LEU A 153 2.22 4.93 -2.62
CA LEU A 153 3.29 5.54 -1.83
C LEU A 153 3.55 6.99 -2.26
N SER A 154 3.51 7.28 -3.56
CA SER A 154 3.65 8.63 -4.09
C SER A 154 2.48 9.54 -3.69
N THR A 155 1.25 9.01 -3.65
CA THR A 155 0.07 9.77 -3.19
C THR A 155 0.24 10.21 -1.73
N ILE A 156 0.74 9.32 -0.87
CA ILE A 156 1.01 9.67 0.54
C ILE A 156 2.00 10.84 0.63
N ASP A 157 3.06 10.82 -0.15
CA ASP A 157 4.07 11.89 -0.12
C ASP A 157 3.49 13.23 -0.60
N VAL A 158 2.70 13.22 -1.67
CA VAL A 158 2.02 14.43 -2.19
C VAL A 158 1.10 15.01 -1.13
N VAL A 159 0.25 14.21 -0.51
CA VAL A 159 -0.69 14.68 0.52
C VAL A 159 0.07 15.24 1.73
N ARG A 160 1.13 14.56 2.17
CA ARG A 160 1.96 15.03 3.30
C ARG A 160 2.63 16.38 3.03
N VAL A 161 3.09 16.61 1.81
CA VAL A 161 3.66 17.91 1.39
C VAL A 161 2.59 18.99 1.41
N GLN A 162 1.41 18.72 0.83
CA GLN A 162 0.29 19.66 0.80
C GLN A 162 -0.17 20.04 2.22
N VAL A 163 -0.31 19.06 3.12
CA VAL A 163 -0.67 19.31 4.53
C VAL A 163 0.37 20.18 5.22
N ARG A 164 1.66 19.90 5.01
CA ARG A 164 2.75 20.70 5.60
C ARG A 164 2.69 22.15 5.14
N ASN A 165 2.47 22.37 3.85
CA ASN A 165 2.38 23.71 3.28
C ASN A 165 1.17 24.47 3.83
N ALA A 166 -0.01 23.85 3.90
CA ALA A 166 -1.21 24.44 4.43
C ALA A 166 -1.07 24.84 5.93
N VAL A 167 -0.37 24.02 6.72
CA VAL A 167 -0.07 24.34 8.12
C VAL A 167 0.90 25.52 8.21
N ALA A 168 1.93 25.57 7.36
CA ALA A 168 2.89 26.68 7.36
C ALA A 168 2.20 28.03 7.01
N GLU A 169 1.36 28.03 5.99
CA GLU A 169 0.58 29.22 5.57
C GLU A 169 -0.33 29.73 6.69
N SER A 170 -0.96 28.84 7.47
CA SER A 170 -1.83 29.23 8.58
C SER A 170 -1.09 29.86 9.76
N ILE A 171 0.21 29.60 9.92
CA ILE A 171 1.05 30.16 10.98
C ILE A 171 1.54 31.57 10.59
N ASP A 172 1.77 31.80 9.30
CA ASP A 172 2.27 33.10 8.81
C ASP A 172 1.14 34.18 8.73
N GLU A 173 -0.12 33.77 8.85
CA GLU A 173 -1.29 34.68 8.87
C GLU A 173 -1.69 35.18 10.29
N GLU A 174 -1.09 34.66 11.37
CA GLU A 174 -1.28 35.11 12.76
C GLU A 174 -0.17 36.09 13.21
#